data_50c2c63f953b3ad650570f8ca04be31a
#
_entry.id   50c2c63f953b3ad650570f8ca04be31a
#
_cell.length_a   1.000
_cell.length_b   1.000
_cell.length_c   1.000
_cell.angle_alpha   90.00
_cell.angle_beta   90.00
_cell.angle_gamma   90.00
#
_symmetry.space_group_name_H-M   'P 1'
#
loop_
_entity.id
_entity.type
_entity.pdbx_description
1 polymer ?
#
loop_
_entity_poly.entity_id
_entity_poly.type
_entity_poly.pdbx_seq_one_letter_code
_entity_poly.pdbx_strand_id
1 'polypeptide(L)'
;QNSNWFPIAAINYVADLLEMPRIRAYEVATFYTMYNLAPVGENLIQICTTTPCALRGSKDIVDVCKKRLNINFGETTSDNKFTLLEVECLGACVNAPVAWIGDEYYEDLSKESMDSIIDQLKKGDLKLSPGSQIGRNGSMPMGQRNSLLDEGK
;
A
#
# COMPACT_ATOMS: atom_id res chain seq x y z
N GLN A 1 -15.90 3.41 3.46
CA GLN A 1 -17.10 3.00 4.21
C GLN A 1 -18.15 2.29 3.34
N ASN A 2 -18.14 2.42 2.04
CA ASN A 2 -18.99 1.69 1.11
C ASN A 2 -18.22 0.48 0.56
N SER A 3 -17.93 -0.49 1.42
CA SER A 3 -17.18 -1.71 1.06
C SER A 3 -15.86 -1.43 0.30
N ASN A 4 -15.17 -0.36 0.69
CA ASN A 4 -13.88 0.10 0.16
C ASN A 4 -13.84 0.46 -1.33
N TRP A 5 -15.00 0.75 -1.96
CA TRP A 5 -15.04 1.20 -3.34
C TRP A 5 -16.10 2.28 -3.59
N PHE A 6 -15.98 2.99 -4.71
CA PHE A 6 -16.80 4.14 -5.04
C PHE A 6 -17.59 3.91 -6.34
N PRO A 7 -18.86 3.41 -6.26
CA PRO A 7 -19.66 3.11 -7.42
C PRO A 7 -20.11 4.37 -8.15
N ILE A 8 -20.39 4.24 -9.45
CA ILE A 8 -20.88 5.36 -10.30
C ILE A 8 -22.11 6.03 -9.70
N ALA A 9 -23.01 5.27 -9.08
CA ALA A 9 -24.20 5.83 -8.42
C ALA A 9 -23.81 6.80 -7.28
N ALA A 10 -22.78 6.47 -6.49
CA ALA A 10 -22.29 7.38 -5.44
C ALA A 10 -21.59 8.61 -6.02
N ILE A 11 -20.82 8.45 -7.12
CA ILE A 11 -20.19 9.58 -7.83
C ILE A 11 -21.26 10.55 -8.33
N ASN A 12 -22.32 10.02 -8.95
CA ASN A 12 -23.44 10.82 -9.44
C ASN A 12 -24.17 11.54 -8.31
N TYR A 13 -24.43 10.85 -7.20
CA TYR A 13 -25.06 11.46 -6.02
C TYR A 13 -24.24 12.62 -5.46
N VAL A 14 -22.92 12.46 -5.34
CA VAL A 14 -22.02 13.53 -4.88
C VAL A 14 -22.04 14.71 -5.85
N ALA A 15 -22.03 14.45 -7.16
CA ALA A 15 -22.10 15.49 -8.17
C ALA A 15 -23.41 16.30 -8.06
N ASP A 16 -24.54 15.61 -7.90
CA ASP A 16 -25.86 16.25 -7.76
C ASP A 16 -25.93 17.07 -6.45
N LEU A 17 -25.36 16.55 -5.34
CA LEU A 17 -25.28 17.24 -4.05
C LEU A 17 -24.46 18.53 -4.12
N LEU A 18 -23.38 18.52 -4.90
CA LEU A 18 -22.47 19.67 -5.08
C LEU A 18 -22.89 20.59 -6.24
N GLU A 19 -24.03 20.33 -6.86
CA GLU A 19 -24.54 21.07 -8.02
C GLU A 19 -23.53 21.21 -9.17
N MET A 20 -22.75 20.13 -9.39
CA MET A 20 -21.70 20.09 -10.41
C MET A 20 -22.03 19.07 -11.51
N PRO A 21 -21.50 19.25 -12.74
CA PRO A 21 -21.66 18.25 -13.79
C PRO A 21 -21.09 16.91 -13.36
N ARG A 22 -21.82 15.81 -13.56
CA ARG A 22 -21.42 14.45 -13.15
C ARG A 22 -20.07 14.03 -13.73
N ILE A 23 -19.76 14.49 -14.96
CA ILE A 23 -18.48 14.23 -15.58
C ILE A 23 -17.30 14.79 -14.75
N ARG A 24 -17.47 15.93 -14.10
CA ARG A 24 -16.42 16.53 -13.25
C ARG A 24 -16.15 15.70 -12.01
N ALA A 25 -17.18 15.19 -11.36
CA ALA A 25 -17.00 14.26 -10.24
C ALA A 25 -16.32 12.96 -10.70
N TYR A 26 -16.68 12.47 -11.89
CA TYR A 26 -16.06 11.28 -12.47
C TYR A 26 -14.59 11.50 -12.85
N GLU A 27 -14.24 12.66 -13.40
CA GLU A 27 -12.84 13.05 -13.67
C GLU A 27 -11.99 12.96 -12.41
N VAL A 28 -12.48 13.48 -11.28
CA VAL A 28 -11.77 13.42 -9.99
C VAL A 28 -11.63 11.97 -9.52
N ALA A 29 -12.72 11.21 -9.55
CA ALA A 29 -12.73 9.83 -9.10
C ALA A 29 -11.80 8.92 -9.91
N THR A 30 -11.63 9.17 -11.21
CA THR A 30 -10.72 8.41 -12.08
C THR A 30 -9.28 8.90 -12.04
N PHE A 31 -9.05 10.16 -11.70
CA PHE A 31 -7.71 10.73 -11.62
C PHE A 31 -6.98 10.31 -10.34
N TYR A 32 -7.65 10.34 -9.21
CA TYR A 32 -7.04 10.01 -7.92
C TYR A 32 -7.14 8.52 -7.63
N THR A 33 -6.01 7.83 -7.65
CA THR A 33 -5.91 6.38 -7.51
C THR A 33 -6.35 5.82 -6.16
N MET A 34 -6.51 6.68 -5.15
CA MET A 34 -7.07 6.29 -3.85
C MET A 34 -8.57 5.94 -3.92
N TYR A 35 -9.27 6.36 -4.98
CA TYR A 35 -10.66 5.98 -5.20
C TYR A 35 -10.72 4.65 -5.96
N ASN A 36 -11.05 3.59 -5.25
CA ASN A 36 -11.31 2.31 -5.89
C ASN A 36 -12.64 2.39 -6.65
N LEU A 37 -12.61 2.20 -7.96
CA LEU A 37 -13.80 2.27 -8.83
C LEU A 37 -14.45 0.89 -9.05
N ALA A 38 -13.86 -0.15 -8.51
CA ALA A 38 -14.37 -1.52 -8.50
C ALA A 38 -14.27 -2.08 -7.08
N PRO A 39 -15.06 -3.12 -6.74
CA PRO A 39 -14.95 -3.78 -5.47
C PRO A 39 -13.53 -4.30 -5.22
N VAL A 40 -13.01 -4.04 -4.02
CA VAL A 40 -11.72 -4.53 -3.54
C VAL A 40 -11.91 -5.35 -2.27
N GLY A 41 -10.94 -6.19 -1.96
CA GLY A 41 -10.94 -6.96 -0.72
C GLY A 41 -10.81 -6.08 0.53
N GLU A 42 -11.05 -6.68 1.67
CA GLU A 42 -10.93 -6.04 2.98
C GLU A 42 -9.53 -5.44 3.19
N ASN A 43 -8.50 -6.14 2.72
CA ASN A 43 -7.11 -5.71 2.77
C ASN A 43 -6.61 -5.46 1.33
N LEU A 44 -6.47 -4.20 0.96
CA LEU A 44 -5.87 -3.79 -0.30
C LEU A 44 -4.36 -3.68 -0.11
N ILE A 45 -3.62 -4.61 -0.73
CA ILE A 45 -2.16 -4.63 -0.71
C ILE A 45 -1.64 -4.02 -2.00
N GLN A 46 -0.94 -2.90 -1.90
CA GLN A 46 -0.40 -2.14 -3.01
C GLN A 46 1.14 -2.16 -2.93
N ILE A 47 1.81 -2.74 -3.92
CA ILE A 47 3.27 -2.92 -3.90
C ILE A 47 3.91 -1.98 -4.90
N CYS A 48 4.84 -1.16 -4.41
CA CYS A 48 5.68 -0.33 -5.28
C CYS A 48 6.73 -1.19 -5.99
N THR A 49 6.75 -1.13 -7.32
CA THR A 49 7.71 -1.86 -8.17
C THR A 49 8.65 -0.95 -8.96
N THR A 50 8.60 0.37 -8.70
CA THR A 50 9.46 1.34 -9.39
C THR A 50 10.93 1.22 -8.96
N THR A 51 11.81 1.92 -9.67
CA THR A 51 13.26 1.67 -9.67
C THR A 51 13.89 1.44 -8.28
N PRO A 52 13.72 2.30 -7.25
CA PRO A 52 14.35 2.03 -5.96
C PRO A 52 13.84 0.74 -5.30
N CYS A 53 12.54 0.49 -5.38
CA CYS A 53 11.95 -0.74 -4.84
C CYS A 53 12.40 -1.97 -5.64
N ALA A 54 12.47 -1.87 -6.97
CA ALA A 54 12.97 -2.95 -7.82
C ALA A 54 14.42 -3.31 -7.49
N LEU A 55 15.29 -2.31 -7.35
CA LEU A 55 16.70 -2.51 -6.98
C LEU A 55 16.87 -3.10 -5.57
N ARG A 56 15.91 -2.82 -4.68
CA ARG A 56 15.90 -3.32 -3.30
C ARG A 56 15.14 -4.63 -3.12
N GLY A 57 14.65 -5.24 -4.21
CA GLY A 57 14.06 -6.57 -4.19
C GLY A 57 12.54 -6.60 -4.07
N SER A 58 11.82 -5.59 -4.57
CA SER A 58 10.35 -5.61 -4.58
C SER A 58 9.78 -6.83 -5.32
N LYS A 59 10.51 -7.37 -6.29
CA LYS A 59 10.13 -8.63 -6.97
C LYS A 59 9.90 -9.77 -5.98
N ASP A 60 10.79 -9.89 -5.00
CA ASP A 60 10.68 -10.94 -3.97
C ASP A 60 9.43 -10.75 -3.11
N ILE A 61 9.07 -9.50 -2.82
CA ILE A 61 7.84 -9.16 -2.08
C ILE A 61 6.60 -9.53 -2.89
N VAL A 62 6.61 -9.19 -4.19
CA VAL A 62 5.54 -9.58 -5.13
C VAL A 62 5.36 -11.10 -5.20
N ASP A 63 6.47 -11.84 -5.34
CA ASP A 63 6.45 -13.30 -5.42
C ASP A 63 5.87 -13.93 -4.15
N VAL A 64 6.20 -13.41 -2.97
CA VAL A 64 5.60 -13.83 -1.69
C VAL A 64 4.09 -13.58 -1.71
N CYS A 65 3.65 -12.38 -2.06
CA CYS A 65 2.23 -12.04 -2.09
C CYS A 65 1.45 -12.93 -3.05
N LYS A 66 1.91 -13.07 -4.29
CA LYS A 66 1.26 -13.92 -5.30
C LYS A 66 1.15 -15.37 -4.83
N LYS A 67 2.23 -15.92 -4.27
CA LYS A 67 2.25 -17.29 -3.78
C LYS A 67 1.34 -17.49 -2.57
N ARG A 68 1.36 -16.58 -1.60
CA ARG A 68 0.60 -16.71 -0.34
C ARG A 68 -0.88 -16.47 -0.50
N LEU A 69 -1.25 -15.59 -1.42
CA LEU A 69 -2.65 -15.20 -1.67
C LEU A 69 -3.25 -15.97 -2.85
N ASN A 70 -2.42 -16.61 -3.67
CA ASN A 70 -2.80 -17.30 -4.90
C ASN A 70 -3.59 -16.41 -5.87
N ILE A 71 -3.17 -15.16 -6.02
CA ILE A 71 -3.73 -14.16 -6.93
C ILE A 71 -2.60 -13.41 -7.65
N ASN A 72 -2.92 -12.81 -8.79
CA ASN A 72 -2.06 -11.89 -9.52
C ASN A 72 -2.41 -10.44 -9.23
N PHE A 73 -1.64 -9.51 -9.78
CA PHE A 73 -1.99 -8.08 -9.76
C PHE A 73 -3.35 -7.82 -10.41
N GLY A 74 -4.15 -6.98 -9.78
CA GLY A 74 -5.52 -6.65 -10.19
C GLY A 74 -6.57 -7.66 -9.73
N GLU A 75 -6.18 -8.73 -9.05
CA GLU A 75 -7.10 -9.77 -8.61
C GLU A 75 -7.42 -9.68 -7.12
N THR A 76 -8.60 -10.20 -6.77
CA THR A 76 -9.09 -10.32 -5.39
C THR A 76 -9.25 -11.80 -5.04
N THR A 77 -8.88 -12.17 -3.82
CA THR A 77 -9.10 -13.54 -3.32
C THR A 77 -10.58 -13.90 -3.30
N SER A 78 -10.90 -15.19 -3.46
CA SER A 78 -12.28 -15.68 -3.53
C SER A 78 -13.11 -15.43 -2.27
N ASP A 79 -12.44 -15.23 -1.14
CA ASP A 79 -13.04 -14.88 0.15
C ASP A 79 -13.21 -13.36 0.34
N ASN A 80 -12.86 -12.55 -0.66
CA ASN A 80 -12.87 -11.09 -0.65
C ASN A 80 -12.03 -10.45 0.47
N LYS A 81 -11.05 -11.17 1.01
CA LYS A 81 -10.19 -10.62 2.07
C LYS A 81 -9.03 -9.79 1.55
N PHE A 82 -8.47 -10.16 0.40
CA PHE A 82 -7.28 -9.51 -0.13
C PHE A 82 -7.46 -9.11 -1.58
N THR A 83 -6.97 -7.92 -1.92
CA THR A 83 -6.74 -7.48 -3.30
C THR A 83 -5.27 -7.10 -3.43
N LEU A 84 -4.62 -7.52 -4.52
CA LEU A 84 -3.22 -7.23 -4.79
C LEU A 84 -3.11 -6.27 -5.98
N LEU A 85 -2.46 -5.13 -5.78
CA LEU A 85 -2.19 -4.16 -6.85
C LEU A 85 -0.70 -3.86 -6.97
N GLU A 86 -0.28 -3.62 -8.20
CA GLU A 86 0.97 -2.95 -8.53
C GLU A 86 0.73 -1.45 -8.58
N VAL A 87 1.60 -0.68 -7.93
CA VAL A 87 1.50 0.78 -7.93
C VAL A 87 2.83 1.44 -8.26
N GLU A 88 2.73 2.67 -8.72
CA GLU A 88 3.87 3.53 -8.94
C GLU A 88 4.52 3.97 -7.61
N CYS A 89 5.52 4.83 -7.68
CA CYS A 89 6.32 5.25 -6.53
C CYS A 89 5.46 5.83 -5.40
N LEU A 90 5.54 5.20 -4.23
CA LEU A 90 4.86 5.62 -3.00
C LEU A 90 5.60 6.73 -2.23
N GLY A 91 6.75 7.20 -2.73
CA GLY A 91 7.51 8.30 -2.12
C GLY A 91 8.45 7.90 -0.97
N ALA A 92 8.41 6.67 -0.48
CA ALA A 92 9.26 6.19 0.61
C ALA A 92 10.52 5.45 0.12
N CYS A 93 11.14 5.93 -0.96
CA CYS A 93 12.25 5.27 -1.66
C CYS A 93 13.47 4.98 -0.79
N VAL A 94 13.72 5.79 0.23
CA VAL A 94 14.86 5.61 1.17
C VAL A 94 14.71 4.30 1.95
N ASN A 95 13.48 3.91 2.24
CA ASN A 95 13.15 2.71 3.01
C ASN A 95 12.55 1.60 2.10
N ALA A 96 12.95 1.55 0.83
CA ALA A 96 12.52 0.52 -0.10
C ALA A 96 13.01 -0.89 0.33
N PRO A 97 12.25 -1.98 0.06
CA PRO A 97 10.95 -2.02 -0.65
C PRO A 97 9.78 -1.59 0.21
N VAL A 98 8.70 -1.09 -0.43
CA VAL A 98 7.54 -0.52 0.25
C VAL A 98 6.25 -1.14 -0.27
N ALA A 99 5.35 -1.44 0.67
CA ALA A 99 3.95 -1.75 0.38
C ALA A 99 3.04 -0.79 1.15
N TRP A 100 1.90 -0.46 0.54
CA TRP A 100 0.83 0.29 1.17
C TRP A 100 -0.34 -0.65 1.42
N ILE A 101 -0.76 -0.78 2.68
CA ILE A 101 -1.82 -1.70 3.10
C ILE A 101 -2.80 -0.92 3.98
N GLY A 102 -4.05 -0.81 3.55
CA GLY A 102 -5.01 0.07 4.22
C GLY A 102 -4.56 1.52 4.17
N ASP A 103 -4.40 2.15 5.32
CA ASP A 103 -3.98 3.54 5.44
C ASP A 103 -2.47 3.68 5.79
N GLU A 104 -1.72 2.57 5.85
CA GLU A 104 -0.38 2.54 6.40
C GLU A 104 0.67 2.03 5.40
N TYR A 105 1.88 2.58 5.50
CA TYR A 105 3.06 2.11 4.77
C TYR A 105 3.85 1.11 5.59
N TYR A 106 4.29 0.04 4.91
CA TYR A 106 5.22 -0.96 5.42
C TYR A 106 6.49 -0.87 4.58
N GLU A 107 7.59 -0.57 5.24
CA GLU A 107 8.83 -0.14 4.62
C GLU A 107 9.98 -1.09 4.99
N ASP A 108 11.11 -1.03 4.26
CA ASP A 108 12.26 -1.93 4.47
C ASP A 108 11.84 -3.41 4.48
N LEU A 109 10.93 -3.78 3.58
CA LEU A 109 10.34 -5.11 3.55
C LEU A 109 11.36 -6.18 3.15
N SER A 110 11.26 -7.34 3.80
CA SER A 110 11.87 -8.60 3.40
C SER A 110 10.79 -9.63 3.08
N LYS A 111 11.19 -10.77 2.49
CA LYS A 111 10.28 -11.91 2.27
C LYS A 111 9.60 -12.33 3.58
N GLU A 112 10.38 -12.42 4.64
CA GLU A 112 9.95 -12.87 5.96
C GLU A 112 8.99 -11.88 6.61
N SER A 113 9.29 -10.58 6.52
CA SER A 113 8.41 -9.54 7.07
C SER A 113 7.08 -9.49 6.32
N MET A 114 7.11 -9.57 4.98
CA MET A 114 5.87 -9.59 4.18
C MET A 114 5.04 -10.85 4.44
N ASP A 115 5.68 -12.01 4.57
CA ASP A 115 5.00 -13.26 4.92
C ASP A 115 4.30 -13.15 6.28
N SER A 116 4.99 -12.59 7.28
CA SER A 116 4.46 -12.34 8.62
C SER A 116 3.27 -11.36 8.59
N ILE A 117 3.37 -10.28 7.81
CA ILE A 117 2.29 -9.30 7.63
C ILE A 117 1.03 -10.01 7.07
N ILE A 118 1.18 -10.81 6.02
CA ILE A 118 0.06 -11.55 5.43
C ILE A 118 -0.57 -12.50 6.46
N ASP A 119 0.24 -13.20 7.26
CA ASP A 119 -0.28 -14.10 8.30
C ASP A 119 -1.06 -13.36 9.39
N GLN A 120 -0.59 -12.18 9.79
CA GLN A 120 -1.29 -11.34 10.78
C GLN A 120 -2.61 -10.82 10.22
N LEU A 121 -2.62 -10.34 8.97
CA LEU A 121 -3.84 -9.90 8.29
C LEU A 121 -4.86 -11.04 8.15
N LYS A 122 -4.41 -12.26 7.83
CA LYS A 122 -5.29 -13.45 7.75
C LYS A 122 -5.95 -13.79 9.10
N LYS A 123 -5.25 -13.54 10.20
CA LYS A 123 -5.76 -13.75 11.57
C LYS A 123 -6.68 -12.62 12.04
N GLY A 124 -6.74 -11.50 11.32
CA GLY A 124 -7.46 -10.30 11.77
C GLY A 124 -6.75 -9.60 12.93
N ASP A 125 -5.47 -9.84 13.12
CA ASP A 125 -4.69 -9.23 14.20
C ASP A 125 -4.24 -7.82 13.77
N LEU A 126 -4.78 -6.81 14.47
CA LEU A 126 -4.53 -5.39 14.20
C LEU A 126 -3.23 -4.88 14.84
N LYS A 127 -2.35 -5.76 15.30
CA LYS A 127 -1.05 -5.39 15.88
C LYS A 127 0.07 -5.25 14.86
N LEU A 128 -0.28 -4.99 13.61
CA LEU A 128 0.70 -4.63 12.61
C LEU A 128 1.40 -3.33 13.01
N SER A 129 2.72 -3.34 13.02
CA SER A 129 3.52 -2.14 13.24
C SER A 129 3.87 -1.53 11.87
N PRO A 130 3.24 -0.41 11.48
CA PRO A 130 3.57 0.26 10.22
C PRO A 130 4.98 0.86 10.26
N GLY A 131 5.44 1.31 9.09
CA GLY A 131 6.76 1.87 8.91
C GLY A 131 7.85 0.83 8.68
N SER A 132 9.07 1.15 9.07
CA SER A 132 10.25 0.31 8.83
C SER A 132 10.18 -1.02 9.59
N GLN A 133 10.27 -2.13 8.85
CA GLN A 133 10.27 -3.48 9.42
C GLN A 133 11.62 -3.91 10.03
N ILE A 134 12.62 -3.04 9.98
CA ILE A 134 13.96 -3.26 10.56
C ILE A 134 14.27 -2.29 11.71
N GLY A 135 13.26 -1.55 12.20
CA GLY A 135 13.40 -0.64 13.34
C GLY A 135 14.09 0.69 13.01
N ARG A 136 14.09 1.11 11.76
CA ARG A 136 14.58 2.42 11.36
C ARG A 136 13.63 3.51 11.85
N ASN A 137 14.16 4.60 12.37
CA ASN A 137 13.36 5.76 12.76
C ASN A 137 13.22 6.72 11.56
N GLY A 138 12.06 6.69 10.92
CA GLY A 138 11.82 7.42 9.66
C GLY A 138 12.83 7.03 8.58
N SER A 139 13.41 8.01 7.91
CA SER A 139 14.42 7.82 6.85
C SER A 139 15.86 7.80 7.36
N MET A 140 16.09 7.61 8.65
CA MET A 140 17.44 7.58 9.20
C MET A 140 18.25 6.41 8.65
N PRO A 141 19.60 6.56 8.50
CA PRO A 141 20.48 5.44 8.15
C PRO A 141 20.36 4.29 9.15
N MET A 142 20.59 3.06 8.67
CA MET A 142 20.79 1.92 9.55
C MET A 142 22.00 2.17 10.45
N GLY A 143 21.81 2.06 11.75
CA GLY A 143 22.83 2.33 12.74
C GLY A 143 22.64 3.69 13.42
N GLN A 144 23.73 4.34 13.72
CA GLN A 144 23.68 5.61 14.44
C GLN A 144 23.58 6.79 13.48
N ARG A 145 22.98 7.89 13.98
CA ARG A 145 23.02 9.20 13.33
C ARG A 145 24.48 9.60 13.13
N ASN A 146 24.88 9.82 11.87
CA ASN A 146 26.25 10.14 11.49
C ASN A 146 26.41 11.54 10.89
N SER A 147 25.37 12.36 10.95
CA SER A 147 25.38 13.76 10.50
C SER A 147 25.06 14.67 11.68
N LEU A 148 25.66 15.85 11.71
CA LEU A 148 25.48 16.83 12.78
C LEU A 148 25.77 16.25 14.18
N LEU A 149 26.65 15.26 14.26
CA LEU A 149 27.25 14.89 15.52
C LEU A 149 28.27 15.98 15.85
N ASP A 150 28.19 16.58 17.05
CA ASP A 150 29.29 17.33 17.57
C ASP A 150 30.46 16.35 17.68
N GLU A 151 31.44 16.48 16.79
CA GLU A 151 32.74 15.86 17.05
C GLU A 151 33.22 16.43 18.35
N GLY A 152 33.16 15.60 19.40
CA GLY A 152 33.44 16.01 20.76
C GLY A 152 34.76 16.76 20.81
N LYS A 153 34.66 18.00 21.22
CA LYS A 153 35.83 18.77 21.69
C LYS A 153 36.36 18.16 22.98
#